data_7464fdf5048cbfdef63868641cb1594f
#
_entry.id   7464fdf5048cbfdef63868641cb1594f
#
_cell.length_a   1.000
_cell.length_b   1.000
_cell.length_c   1.000
_cell.angle_alpha   90.00
_cell.angle_beta   90.00
_cell.angle_gamma   90.00
#
_symmetry.space_group_name_H-M   'P 1'
#
loop_
_entity.id
_entity.type
_entity.pdbx_description
1 polymer ?
#
loop_
_entity_poly.entity_id
_entity_poly.type
_entity_poly.pdbx_seq_one_letter_code
_entity_poly.pdbx_strand_id
1 'polypeptide(L)'
;PPYTLTVSVDEKQEAMINVGFRFDTEEMASILLNTTLTLRGLQGPRLGLTVRLNENPYIKLDFRSSNILMGRLSLSYMYKSNNYRLYRNGRGINNITFGQNRVELFFSPANPIVFNPKVGVSYEHFNYNSFLFASDDDRIAVKPEGFVNYYLTGNLETLNDHYFPTRGVSVYAKAALHTDNGYGYNKGTPFASVSYSFRWALSATDRLTFIPSLYGRTLIGNEVAYSYYNYIG
;
A
#
# COMPACT_ATOMS: atom_id res chain seq x y z
N PRO A 1 -6.91 54.01 -21.64
CA PRO A 1 -5.60 53.34 -21.51
C PRO A 1 -5.79 51.84 -21.76
N PRO A 2 -4.88 51.18 -22.53
CA PRO A 2 -4.92 49.76 -22.66
C PRO A 2 -4.58 49.06 -21.33
N TYR A 3 -5.42 48.12 -20.93
CA TYR A 3 -5.16 47.29 -19.78
C TYR A 3 -4.14 46.19 -20.16
N THR A 4 -3.06 46.08 -19.42
CA THR A 4 -2.05 45.03 -19.61
C THR A 4 -2.31 43.94 -18.55
N LEU A 5 -2.63 42.71 -18.98
CA LEU A 5 -2.70 41.56 -18.12
C LEU A 5 -1.29 40.97 -17.99
N THR A 6 -0.70 41.05 -16.80
CA THR A 6 0.56 40.36 -16.52
C THR A 6 0.25 39.04 -15.82
N VAL A 7 0.60 37.93 -16.47
CA VAL A 7 0.49 36.58 -15.89
C VAL A 7 1.86 36.16 -15.43
N SER A 8 2.06 36.03 -14.13
CA SER A 8 3.26 35.44 -13.56
C SER A 8 3.03 33.94 -13.40
N VAL A 9 3.89 33.12 -14.00
CA VAL A 9 3.83 31.66 -13.90
C VAL A 9 5.08 31.20 -13.15
N ASP A 10 4.87 30.64 -11.96
CA ASP A 10 5.92 29.93 -11.23
C ASP A 10 6.02 28.50 -11.75
N GLU A 11 7.18 28.12 -12.28
CA GLU A 11 7.44 26.75 -12.68
C GLU A 11 7.54 25.85 -11.44
N LYS A 12 6.72 24.79 -11.39
CA LYS A 12 6.79 23.79 -10.34
C LYS A 12 8.03 22.93 -10.52
N GLN A 13 8.71 22.61 -9.42
CA GLN A 13 9.84 21.69 -9.44
C GLN A 13 9.48 20.37 -10.15
N GLU A 14 10.27 19.99 -11.13
CA GLU A 14 10.12 18.78 -11.91
C GLU A 14 10.61 17.53 -11.15
N ALA A 15 11.49 17.71 -10.17
CA ALA A 15 12.05 16.64 -9.36
C ALA A 15 11.94 16.96 -7.85
N MET A 16 11.58 15.94 -7.07
CA MET A 16 11.51 16.01 -5.61
C MET A 16 12.23 14.80 -5.01
N ILE A 17 13.07 15.04 -4.02
CA ILE A 17 13.74 14.00 -3.24
C ILE A 17 13.38 14.21 -1.77
N ASN A 18 12.80 13.17 -1.15
CA ASN A 18 12.47 13.16 0.27
C ASN A 18 13.29 12.06 0.95
N VAL A 19 13.88 12.39 2.09
CA VAL A 19 14.59 11.43 2.95
C VAL A 19 13.89 11.40 4.30
N GLY A 20 13.55 10.21 4.77
CA GLY A 20 12.92 9.99 6.07
C GLY A 20 13.73 9.01 6.90
N PHE A 21 13.72 9.22 8.22
CA PHE A 21 14.28 8.30 9.19
C PHE A 21 13.18 7.89 10.16
N ARG A 22 13.15 6.61 10.49
CA ARG A 22 12.23 6.05 11.49
C ARG A 22 12.98 5.13 12.41
N PHE A 23 12.68 5.22 13.70
CA PHE A 23 13.16 4.29 14.71
C PHE A 23 11.95 3.71 15.41
N ASP A 24 11.87 2.40 15.49
CA ASP A 24 10.88 1.68 16.27
C ASP A 24 11.47 0.40 16.89
N THR A 25 10.69 -0.24 17.76
CA THR A 25 11.14 -1.43 18.49
C THR A 25 11.08 -2.71 17.68
N GLU A 26 10.37 -2.71 16.55
CA GLU A 26 10.21 -3.91 15.71
C GLU A 26 11.24 -3.95 14.58
N GLU A 27 11.41 -2.83 13.87
CA GLU A 27 12.30 -2.74 12.72
C GLU A 27 13.62 -1.99 13.02
N MET A 28 13.90 -1.70 14.32
CA MET A 28 15.04 -0.94 14.83
C MET A 28 15.19 0.42 14.14
N ALA A 29 15.85 0.48 13.01
CA ALA A 29 16.06 1.70 12.24
C ALA A 29 15.66 1.50 10.79
N SER A 30 15.00 2.48 10.21
CA SER A 30 14.73 2.47 8.77
C SER A 30 15.04 3.82 8.13
N ILE A 31 15.60 3.75 6.92
CA ILE A 31 15.85 4.90 6.06
C ILE A 31 14.92 4.79 4.87
N LEU A 32 14.14 5.83 4.64
CA LEU A 32 13.24 5.94 3.50
C LEU A 32 13.79 7.00 2.55
N LEU A 33 14.02 6.62 1.31
CA LEU A 33 14.30 7.52 0.20
C LEU A 33 13.13 7.49 -0.77
N ASN A 34 12.54 8.64 -1.06
CA ASN A 34 11.51 8.79 -2.06
C ASN A 34 11.91 9.86 -3.06
N THR A 35 11.89 9.50 -4.33
CA THR A 35 12.19 10.42 -5.44
C THR A 35 11.01 10.44 -6.38
N THR A 36 10.57 11.63 -6.78
CA THR A 36 9.52 11.82 -7.77
C THR A 36 10.03 12.76 -8.86
N LEU A 37 9.94 12.31 -10.11
CA LEU A 37 10.26 13.07 -11.29
C LEU A 37 8.99 13.31 -12.11
N THR A 38 8.66 14.56 -12.38
CA THR A 38 7.54 14.94 -13.25
C THR A 38 8.07 15.30 -14.63
N LEU A 39 7.60 14.60 -15.65
CA LEU A 39 8.00 14.82 -17.04
C LEU A 39 7.00 15.78 -17.70
N ARG A 40 7.48 16.90 -18.28
CA ARG A 40 6.68 17.86 -19.06
C ARG A 40 5.51 18.50 -18.30
N GLY A 41 5.81 19.39 -17.35
CA GLY A 41 4.84 20.29 -16.72
C GLY A 41 3.92 19.63 -15.67
N LEU A 42 3.00 20.40 -15.11
CA LEU A 42 2.17 20.03 -13.94
C LEU A 42 1.27 18.78 -14.12
N GLN A 43 0.88 18.49 -15.35
CA GLN A 43 0.00 17.35 -15.68
C GLN A 43 0.71 16.23 -16.46
N GLY A 44 2.03 16.32 -16.58
CA GLY A 44 2.84 15.33 -17.27
C GLY A 44 2.92 13.98 -16.57
N PRO A 45 3.47 12.97 -17.24
CA PRO A 45 3.75 11.68 -16.62
C PRO A 45 4.69 11.84 -15.45
N ARG A 46 4.55 10.99 -14.44
CA ARG A 46 5.41 10.97 -13.24
C ARG A 46 6.06 9.62 -13.06
N LEU A 47 7.34 9.68 -12.74
CA LEU A 47 8.13 8.53 -12.30
C LEU A 47 8.42 8.68 -10.81
N GLY A 48 8.23 7.63 -10.05
CA GLY A 48 8.55 7.57 -8.62
C GLY A 48 9.49 6.42 -8.34
N LEU A 49 10.44 6.63 -7.46
CA LEU A 49 11.27 5.60 -6.87
C LEU A 49 11.17 5.74 -5.34
N THR A 50 10.80 4.65 -4.68
CA THR A 50 10.83 4.58 -3.22
C THR A 50 11.72 3.42 -2.81
N VAL A 51 12.69 3.70 -1.94
CA VAL A 51 13.60 2.71 -1.35
C VAL A 51 13.50 2.80 0.15
N ARG A 52 13.27 1.69 0.82
CA ARG A 52 13.36 1.57 2.28
C ARG A 52 14.44 0.57 2.63
N LEU A 53 15.35 0.99 3.49
CA LEU A 53 16.45 0.18 4.01
C LEU A 53 16.21 -0.07 5.50
N ASN A 54 15.92 -1.31 5.85
CA ASN A 54 15.73 -1.82 7.21
C ASN A 54 15.81 -3.36 7.19
N GLU A 55 15.36 -4.06 8.24
CA GLU A 55 15.28 -5.53 8.26
C GLU A 55 14.35 -6.11 7.18
N ASN A 56 13.33 -5.35 6.77
CA ASN A 56 12.38 -5.70 5.73
C ASN A 56 12.49 -4.71 4.55
N PRO A 57 13.61 -4.71 3.80
CA PRO A 57 13.84 -3.72 2.76
C PRO A 57 12.85 -3.85 1.62
N TYR A 58 12.48 -2.72 1.02
CA TYR A 58 11.73 -2.73 -0.22
C TYR A 58 12.19 -1.66 -1.20
N ILE A 59 11.96 -1.95 -2.48
CA ILE A 59 12.13 -1.03 -3.60
C ILE A 59 10.81 -0.98 -4.34
N LYS A 60 10.34 0.23 -4.65
CA LYS A 60 9.13 0.45 -5.43
C LYS A 60 9.39 1.45 -6.53
N LEU A 61 9.01 1.09 -7.74
CA LEU A 61 9.01 1.94 -8.92
C LEU A 61 7.57 2.23 -9.31
N ASP A 62 7.23 3.49 -9.48
CA ASP A 62 5.90 3.95 -9.86
C ASP A 62 5.98 4.76 -11.15
N PHE A 63 5.16 4.42 -12.11
CA PHE A 63 4.88 5.24 -13.28
C PHE A 63 3.41 5.63 -13.28
N ARG A 64 3.15 6.92 -13.48
CA ARG A 64 1.80 7.46 -13.62
C ARG A 64 1.71 8.22 -14.92
N SER A 65 0.75 7.87 -15.75
CA SER A 65 0.51 8.57 -17.03
C SER A 65 0.04 10.01 -16.80
N SER A 66 0.10 10.83 -17.83
CA SER A 66 -0.71 12.03 -17.93
C SER A 66 -2.21 11.69 -17.92
N ASN A 67 -3.06 12.71 -17.87
CA ASN A 67 -4.51 12.49 -17.85
C ASN A 67 -5.00 11.78 -19.12
N ILE A 68 -5.73 10.70 -18.94
CA ILE A 68 -6.40 9.94 -20.00
C ILE A 68 -7.87 9.80 -19.58
N LEU A 69 -8.82 10.30 -20.40
CA LEU A 69 -10.26 10.15 -20.14
C LEU A 69 -10.66 10.52 -18.69
N MET A 70 -10.27 11.70 -18.22
CA MET A 70 -10.52 12.20 -16.86
C MET A 70 -9.85 11.36 -15.73
N GLY A 71 -8.97 10.45 -16.07
CA GLY A 71 -8.26 9.62 -15.12
C GLY A 71 -6.80 9.46 -15.47
N ARG A 72 -6.10 8.66 -14.69
CA ARG A 72 -4.68 8.32 -14.85
C ARG A 72 -4.48 6.83 -14.75
N LEU A 73 -3.77 6.29 -15.72
CA LEU A 73 -3.26 4.94 -15.65
C LEU A 73 -1.93 4.94 -14.92
N SER A 74 -1.78 4.02 -13.98
CA SER A 74 -0.55 3.89 -13.19
C SER A 74 -0.06 2.46 -13.24
N LEU A 75 1.25 2.31 -13.38
CA LEU A 75 1.94 1.04 -13.29
C LEU A 75 2.93 1.12 -12.14
N SER A 76 2.94 0.13 -11.27
CA SER A 76 3.96 0.04 -10.23
C SER A 76 4.59 -1.35 -10.17
N TYR A 77 5.86 -1.37 -9.82
CA TYR A 77 6.60 -2.58 -9.46
C TYR A 77 7.14 -2.42 -8.05
N MET A 78 7.00 -3.45 -7.24
CA MET A 78 7.54 -3.50 -5.88
C MET A 78 8.22 -4.84 -5.64
N TYR A 79 9.43 -4.77 -5.11
CA TYR A 79 10.09 -5.88 -4.45
C TYR A 79 10.19 -5.58 -2.96
N LYS A 80 9.80 -6.53 -2.12
CA LYS A 80 9.89 -6.45 -0.67
C LYS A 80 10.46 -7.75 -0.12
N SER A 81 11.46 -7.67 0.73
CA SER A 81 11.90 -8.77 1.58
C SER A 81 11.15 -8.71 2.91
N ASN A 82 10.67 -9.82 3.38
CA ASN A 82 9.93 -9.94 4.62
C ASN A 82 10.59 -10.98 5.52
N ASN A 83 10.78 -10.62 6.78
CA ASN A 83 11.29 -11.50 7.82
C ASN A 83 10.34 -11.40 9.01
N TYR A 84 9.56 -12.47 9.26
CA TYR A 84 8.54 -12.50 10.31
C TYR A 84 8.81 -13.64 11.29
N ARG A 85 8.69 -13.32 12.58
CA ARG A 85 8.67 -14.30 13.65
C ARG A 85 7.21 -14.68 13.94
N LEU A 86 6.91 -15.96 13.86
CA LEU A 86 5.60 -16.47 14.22
C LEU A 86 5.61 -16.92 15.68
N TYR A 87 4.53 -16.59 16.39
CA TYR A 87 4.32 -16.94 17.79
C TYR A 87 3.05 -17.77 17.94
N ARG A 88 3.11 -18.77 18.85
CA ARG A 88 1.94 -19.51 19.31
C ARG A 88 1.98 -19.52 20.83
N ASN A 89 0.90 -19.07 21.48
CA ASN A 89 0.79 -18.99 22.94
C ASN A 89 1.99 -18.24 23.59
N GLY A 90 2.44 -17.16 22.99
CA GLY A 90 3.55 -16.35 23.49
C GLY A 90 4.96 -16.94 23.25
N ARG A 91 5.06 -18.10 22.62
CA ARG A 91 6.35 -18.73 22.26
C ARG A 91 6.62 -18.56 20.77
N GLY A 92 7.82 -18.11 20.42
CA GLY A 92 8.27 -18.09 19.02
C GLY A 92 8.39 -19.51 18.49
N ILE A 93 7.64 -19.80 17.42
CA ILE A 93 7.61 -21.13 16.80
C ILE A 93 8.41 -21.20 15.51
N ASN A 94 8.40 -20.11 14.72
CA ASN A 94 8.99 -20.08 13.40
C ASN A 94 9.59 -18.71 13.09
N ASN A 95 10.59 -18.70 12.21
CA ASN A 95 11.05 -17.51 11.50
C ASN A 95 10.92 -17.78 10.00
N ILE A 96 10.15 -16.94 9.30
CA ILE A 96 9.87 -17.09 7.88
C ILE A 96 10.45 -15.89 7.14
N THR A 97 11.36 -16.16 6.20
CA THR A 97 11.92 -15.14 5.32
C THR A 97 11.46 -15.40 3.89
N PHE A 98 10.83 -14.40 3.26
CA PHE A 98 10.37 -14.50 1.89
C PHE A 98 10.49 -13.18 1.14
N GLY A 99 10.74 -13.30 -0.16
CA GLY A 99 10.67 -12.20 -1.11
C GLY A 99 9.26 -12.09 -1.71
N GLN A 100 8.75 -10.89 -1.85
CA GLN A 100 7.50 -10.58 -2.53
C GLN A 100 7.80 -9.66 -3.71
N ASN A 101 7.46 -10.12 -4.92
CA ASN A 101 7.43 -9.31 -6.12
C ASN A 101 5.98 -8.96 -6.43
N ARG A 102 5.71 -7.69 -6.73
CA ARG A 102 4.37 -7.23 -7.10
C ARG A 102 4.45 -6.28 -8.27
N VAL A 103 3.71 -6.59 -9.32
CA VAL A 103 3.42 -5.68 -10.43
C VAL A 103 1.96 -5.29 -10.34
N GLU A 104 1.65 -4.02 -10.46
CA GLU A 104 0.30 -3.49 -10.29
C GLU A 104 -0.01 -2.49 -11.40
N LEU A 105 -1.16 -2.68 -12.05
CA LEU A 105 -1.73 -1.75 -13.01
C LEU A 105 -3.08 -1.26 -12.48
N PHE A 106 -3.27 0.05 -12.38
CA PHE A 106 -4.52 0.60 -11.89
C PHE A 106 -4.90 1.92 -12.56
N PHE A 107 -6.20 2.17 -12.55
CA PHE A 107 -6.80 3.41 -12.99
C PHE A 107 -7.38 4.17 -11.80
N SER A 108 -7.19 5.49 -11.78
CA SER A 108 -7.72 6.39 -10.75
C SER A 108 -8.13 7.73 -11.36
N PRO A 109 -9.05 8.49 -10.73
CA PRO A 109 -9.39 9.85 -11.19
C PRO A 109 -8.16 10.75 -11.27
N ALA A 110 -8.18 11.69 -12.20
CA ALA A 110 -7.07 12.61 -12.42
C ALA A 110 -6.85 13.57 -11.24
N ASN A 111 -7.95 14.13 -10.71
CA ASN A 111 -7.94 15.16 -9.67
C ASN A 111 -8.99 14.84 -8.58
N PRO A 112 -8.76 13.78 -7.76
CA PRO A 112 -9.67 13.50 -6.67
C PRO A 112 -9.49 14.57 -5.57
N ILE A 113 -10.60 15.20 -5.16
CA ILE A 113 -10.60 16.22 -4.09
C ILE A 113 -10.85 15.53 -2.74
N VAL A 114 -11.95 14.82 -2.63
CA VAL A 114 -12.40 14.19 -1.37
C VAL A 114 -12.41 12.68 -1.48
N PHE A 115 -12.90 12.14 -2.59
CA PHE A 115 -13.02 10.70 -2.81
C PHE A 115 -12.14 10.24 -3.96
N ASN A 116 -11.28 9.27 -3.68
CA ASN A 116 -10.32 8.71 -4.63
C ASN A 116 -10.54 7.21 -4.83
N PRO A 117 -11.42 6.80 -5.75
CA PRO A 117 -11.56 5.41 -6.13
C PRO A 117 -10.39 4.96 -7.01
N LYS A 118 -10.02 3.67 -6.91
CA LYS A 118 -9.06 3.02 -7.81
C LYS A 118 -9.57 1.64 -8.16
N VAL A 119 -9.41 1.24 -9.40
CA VAL A 119 -9.64 -0.11 -9.88
C VAL A 119 -8.36 -0.61 -10.53
N GLY A 120 -7.99 -1.84 -10.25
CA GLY A 120 -6.74 -2.38 -10.77
C GLY A 120 -6.62 -3.88 -10.72
N VAL A 121 -5.55 -4.33 -11.34
CA VAL A 121 -5.09 -5.70 -11.32
C VAL A 121 -3.64 -5.72 -10.85
N SER A 122 -3.27 -6.71 -10.05
CA SER A 122 -1.88 -6.93 -9.65
C SER A 122 -1.51 -8.40 -9.80
N TYR A 123 -0.25 -8.62 -10.16
CA TYR A 123 0.38 -9.92 -10.06
C TYR A 123 1.34 -9.89 -8.88
N GLU A 124 1.21 -10.84 -7.96
CA GLU A 124 2.08 -11.01 -6.81
C GLU A 124 2.73 -12.38 -6.86
N HIS A 125 4.03 -12.43 -6.61
CA HIS A 125 4.78 -13.68 -6.49
C HIS A 125 5.54 -13.69 -5.17
N PHE A 126 5.29 -14.74 -4.38
CA PHE A 126 5.94 -15.00 -3.10
C PHE A 126 6.99 -16.08 -3.28
N ASN A 127 8.24 -15.75 -2.92
CA ASN A 127 9.35 -16.69 -2.96
C ASN A 127 9.92 -16.88 -1.54
N TYR A 128 9.76 -18.08 -1.00
CA TYR A 128 10.16 -18.40 0.35
C TYR A 128 11.61 -18.89 0.36
N ASN A 129 12.50 -18.17 1.07
CA ASN A 129 13.93 -18.42 1.06
C ASN A 129 14.39 -19.31 2.22
N SER A 130 13.76 -19.17 3.38
CA SER A 130 14.12 -19.98 4.55
C SER A 130 12.95 -20.14 5.51
N PHE A 131 12.93 -21.29 6.19
CA PHE A 131 12.02 -21.62 7.27
C PHE A 131 12.87 -22.15 8.44
N LEU A 132 12.82 -21.46 9.56
CA LEU A 132 13.38 -21.94 10.81
C LEU A 132 12.21 -22.35 11.72
N PHE A 133 12.07 -23.63 11.97
CA PHE A 133 11.04 -24.20 12.84
C PHE A 133 11.59 -24.45 14.23
N ALA A 134 10.79 -24.18 15.24
CA ALA A 134 11.13 -24.50 16.62
C ALA A 134 11.04 -26.02 16.90
N SER A 135 10.16 -26.73 16.16
CA SER A 135 10.01 -28.19 16.20
C SER A 135 9.56 -28.76 14.86
N ASP A 136 9.77 -30.06 14.65
CA ASP A 136 9.34 -30.74 13.42
C ASP A 136 7.81 -30.81 13.27
N ASP A 137 7.07 -30.80 14.39
CA ASP A 137 5.60 -30.80 14.40
C ASP A 137 4.99 -29.46 13.93
N ASP A 138 5.76 -28.39 13.90
CA ASP A 138 5.33 -27.06 13.47
C ASP A 138 5.62 -26.77 11.99
N ARG A 139 6.06 -27.78 11.22
CA ARG A 139 6.38 -27.61 9.80
C ARG A 139 5.16 -27.20 8.99
N ILE A 140 5.23 -26.03 8.36
CA ILE A 140 4.25 -25.53 7.41
C ILE A 140 4.85 -25.71 6.01
N ALA A 141 4.22 -26.53 5.18
CA ALA A 141 4.64 -26.70 3.79
C ALA A 141 4.20 -25.49 2.98
N VAL A 142 5.06 -24.48 2.89
CA VAL A 142 4.82 -23.30 2.05
C VAL A 142 5.63 -23.45 0.77
N LYS A 143 4.96 -23.25 -0.36
CA LYS A 143 5.56 -23.28 -1.70
C LYS A 143 5.61 -21.86 -2.27
N PRO A 144 6.54 -21.58 -3.20
CA PRO A 144 6.45 -20.37 -4.00
C PRO A 144 5.09 -20.30 -4.71
N GLU A 145 4.43 -19.17 -4.60
CA GLU A 145 3.08 -18.98 -5.11
C GLU A 145 2.97 -17.68 -5.88
N GLY A 146 2.22 -17.71 -6.99
CA GLY A 146 1.90 -16.53 -7.77
C GLY A 146 0.40 -16.28 -7.78
N PHE A 147 -0.01 -15.01 -7.65
CA PHE A 147 -1.41 -14.60 -7.61
C PHE A 147 -1.69 -13.49 -8.60
N VAL A 148 -2.81 -13.60 -9.28
CA VAL A 148 -3.45 -12.50 -10.01
C VAL A 148 -4.59 -11.98 -9.15
N ASN A 149 -4.51 -10.70 -8.80
CA ASN A 149 -5.48 -10.05 -7.92
C ASN A 149 -6.24 -8.97 -8.67
N TYR A 150 -7.56 -8.99 -8.56
CA TYR A 150 -8.44 -7.92 -9.04
C TYR A 150 -8.93 -7.14 -7.84
N TYR A 151 -8.82 -5.82 -7.87
CA TYR A 151 -9.19 -5.04 -6.70
C TYR A 151 -9.87 -3.71 -7.03
N LEU A 152 -10.68 -3.29 -6.09
CA LEU A 152 -11.28 -1.96 -6.01
C LEU A 152 -10.88 -1.33 -4.69
N THR A 153 -10.45 -0.06 -4.71
CA THR A 153 -10.23 0.71 -3.50
C THR A 153 -11.04 2.01 -3.53
N GLY A 154 -11.41 2.47 -2.36
CA GLY A 154 -11.97 3.81 -2.17
C GLY A 154 -11.25 4.48 -1.00
N ASN A 155 -10.81 5.71 -1.19
CA ASN A 155 -10.27 6.55 -0.13
C ASN A 155 -11.07 7.85 -0.08
N LEU A 156 -11.70 8.10 1.07
CA LEU A 156 -12.42 9.33 1.39
C LEU A 156 -11.56 10.09 2.42
N GLU A 157 -11.19 11.31 2.13
CA GLU A 157 -10.37 12.14 3.01
C GLU A 157 -11.00 13.51 3.16
N THR A 158 -11.47 13.83 4.39
CA THR A 158 -12.03 15.13 4.75
C THR A 158 -11.35 15.75 5.96
N LEU A 159 -10.25 15.14 6.44
CA LEU A 159 -9.48 15.69 7.54
C LEU A 159 -8.90 17.05 7.18
N ASN A 160 -9.03 18.00 8.08
CA ASN A 160 -8.54 19.38 7.87
C ASN A 160 -7.02 19.49 7.92
N ASP A 161 -6.33 18.55 8.55
CA ASP A 161 -4.88 18.45 8.61
C ASP A 161 -4.47 16.97 8.59
N HIS A 162 -3.33 16.67 7.96
CA HIS A 162 -2.87 15.30 7.82
C HIS A 162 -2.20 14.77 9.10
N TYR A 163 -1.43 15.61 9.78
CA TYR A 163 -0.62 15.23 10.95
C TYR A 163 -1.36 15.46 12.26
N PHE A 164 -2.05 16.59 12.39
CA PHE A 164 -2.77 16.99 13.59
C PHE A 164 -4.23 17.35 13.28
N PRO A 165 -5.02 16.37 12.78
CA PRO A 165 -6.39 16.66 12.43
C PRO A 165 -7.22 17.00 13.66
N THR A 166 -7.99 18.07 13.56
CA THR A 166 -8.94 18.48 14.61
C THR A 166 -10.39 18.19 14.22
N ARG A 167 -10.68 18.03 12.93
CA ARG A 167 -12.02 17.69 12.41
C ARG A 167 -11.94 16.93 11.10
N GLY A 168 -13.01 16.18 10.83
CA GLY A 168 -13.17 15.46 9.58
C GLY A 168 -12.99 13.95 9.75
N VAL A 169 -13.06 13.25 8.63
CA VAL A 169 -13.06 11.78 8.57
C VAL A 169 -12.10 11.33 7.48
N SER A 170 -11.39 10.25 7.74
CA SER A 170 -10.64 9.49 6.74
C SER A 170 -11.15 8.07 6.70
N VAL A 171 -11.59 7.61 5.52
CA VAL A 171 -12.08 6.25 5.29
C VAL A 171 -11.34 5.64 4.13
N TYR A 172 -10.74 4.50 4.35
CA TYR A 172 -10.15 3.68 3.30
C TYR A 172 -10.83 2.32 3.29
N ALA A 173 -11.19 1.85 2.10
CA ALA A 173 -11.69 0.50 1.90
C ALA A 173 -11.02 -0.12 0.66
N LYS A 174 -10.69 -1.41 0.72
CA LYS A 174 -10.19 -2.20 -0.39
C LYS A 174 -10.91 -3.54 -0.40
N ALA A 175 -11.50 -3.89 -1.53
CA ALA A 175 -11.97 -5.24 -1.82
C ALA A 175 -11.10 -5.85 -2.91
N ALA A 176 -10.67 -7.09 -2.73
CA ALA A 176 -9.84 -7.80 -3.71
C ALA A 176 -10.26 -9.26 -3.83
N LEU A 177 -10.19 -9.77 -5.06
CA LEU A 177 -10.29 -11.19 -5.40
C LEU A 177 -8.88 -11.69 -5.73
N HIS A 178 -8.52 -12.86 -5.17
CA HIS A 178 -7.22 -13.47 -5.31
C HIS A 178 -7.34 -14.81 -6.04
N THR A 179 -6.55 -14.97 -7.09
CA THR A 179 -6.57 -16.16 -7.95
C THR A 179 -5.14 -16.60 -8.26
N ASP A 180 -4.91 -17.88 -8.46
CA ASP A 180 -3.60 -18.41 -8.90
C ASP A 180 -3.50 -18.54 -10.42
N ASN A 181 -4.64 -18.66 -11.11
CA ASN A 181 -4.73 -18.90 -12.55
C ASN A 181 -5.57 -17.86 -13.31
N GLY A 182 -5.95 -16.74 -12.66
CA GLY A 182 -6.80 -15.69 -13.19
C GLY A 182 -8.32 -15.90 -12.98
N TYR A 183 -8.77 -17.10 -12.60
CA TYR A 183 -10.19 -17.45 -12.43
C TYR A 183 -10.51 -18.06 -11.08
N GLY A 184 -9.64 -18.85 -10.51
CA GLY A 184 -9.85 -19.60 -9.29
C GLY A 184 -8.63 -19.62 -8.39
N TYR A 185 -8.69 -20.41 -7.34
CA TYR A 185 -7.56 -20.71 -6.47
C TYR A 185 -7.58 -22.21 -6.13
N ASN A 186 -6.42 -22.89 -6.25
CA ASN A 186 -6.23 -24.31 -5.95
C ASN A 186 -7.31 -25.21 -6.61
N LYS A 187 -7.61 -24.97 -7.89
CA LYS A 187 -8.68 -25.63 -8.67
C LYS A 187 -10.12 -25.38 -8.16
N GLY A 188 -10.29 -24.53 -7.16
CA GLY A 188 -11.56 -24.14 -6.58
C GLY A 188 -11.96 -22.70 -6.90
N THR A 189 -12.84 -22.14 -6.08
CA THR A 189 -13.26 -20.74 -6.16
C THR A 189 -12.17 -19.81 -5.67
N PRO A 190 -12.06 -18.59 -6.24
CA PRO A 190 -11.14 -17.59 -5.73
C PRO A 190 -11.48 -17.23 -4.28
N PHE A 191 -10.49 -16.79 -3.52
CA PHE A 191 -10.73 -16.17 -2.22
C PHE A 191 -10.72 -14.67 -2.33
N ALA A 192 -11.37 -14.00 -1.39
CA ALA A 192 -11.48 -12.56 -1.35
C ALA A 192 -10.87 -11.98 -0.08
N SER A 193 -10.47 -10.73 -0.14
CA SER A 193 -10.11 -9.95 1.03
C SER A 193 -10.81 -8.60 1.03
N VAL A 194 -11.26 -8.18 2.20
CA VAL A 194 -11.80 -6.83 2.45
C VAL A 194 -10.96 -6.20 3.54
N SER A 195 -10.33 -5.08 3.23
CA SER A 195 -9.56 -4.28 4.19
C SER A 195 -10.21 -2.92 4.35
N TYR A 196 -10.24 -2.41 5.55
CA TYR A 196 -10.80 -1.11 5.83
C TYR A 196 -10.00 -0.38 6.92
N SER A 197 -10.02 0.93 6.85
CA SER A 197 -9.48 1.83 7.86
C SER A 197 -10.41 3.03 7.99
N PHE A 198 -10.71 3.39 9.20
CA PHE A 198 -11.56 4.53 9.56
C PHE A 198 -10.87 5.36 10.62
N ARG A 199 -10.82 6.67 10.43
CA ARG A 199 -10.33 7.64 11.41
C ARG A 199 -11.30 8.80 11.47
N TRP A 200 -11.63 9.27 12.67
CA TRP A 200 -12.52 10.40 12.87
C TRP A 200 -11.90 11.38 13.86
N ALA A 201 -11.67 12.61 13.44
CA ALA A 201 -11.19 13.67 14.30
C ALA A 201 -12.36 14.46 14.90
N LEU A 202 -12.46 14.48 16.22
CA LEU A 202 -13.49 15.11 17.02
C LEU A 202 -12.84 16.04 18.04
N SER A 203 -12.93 17.35 17.83
CA SER A 203 -12.48 18.32 18.83
C SER A 203 -13.52 18.45 19.95
N ALA A 204 -13.13 18.09 21.16
CA ALA A 204 -13.91 18.34 22.35
C ALA A 204 -13.72 19.77 22.88
N THR A 205 -12.51 20.31 22.70
CA THR A 205 -12.15 21.70 23.01
C THR A 205 -11.07 22.16 22.01
N ASP A 206 -10.70 23.44 22.05
CA ASP A 206 -9.60 23.98 21.21
C ASP A 206 -8.24 23.32 21.47
N ARG A 207 -8.09 22.62 22.59
CA ARG A 207 -6.84 21.97 23.00
C ARG A 207 -6.90 20.45 23.05
N LEU A 208 -8.10 19.87 22.91
CA LEU A 208 -8.30 18.42 23.03
C LEU A 208 -9.10 17.88 21.86
N THR A 209 -8.47 17.00 21.11
CA THR A 209 -9.08 16.28 19.99
C THR A 209 -9.02 14.77 20.24
N PHE A 210 -10.14 14.09 20.09
CA PHE A 210 -10.22 12.63 20.07
C PHE A 210 -10.16 12.13 18.63
N ILE A 211 -9.33 11.11 18.40
CA ILE A 211 -9.17 10.51 17.07
C ILE A 211 -9.40 8.99 17.17
N PRO A 212 -10.68 8.55 17.33
CA PRO A 212 -10.97 7.13 17.24
C PRO A 212 -10.56 6.58 15.88
N SER A 213 -9.87 5.45 15.91
CA SER A 213 -9.38 4.78 14.72
C SER A 213 -9.77 3.31 14.76
N LEU A 214 -10.29 2.82 13.64
CA LEU A 214 -10.63 1.42 13.45
C LEU A 214 -9.99 0.94 12.16
N TYR A 215 -9.36 -0.21 12.20
CA TYR A 215 -8.85 -0.86 11.01
C TYR A 215 -9.07 -2.36 11.09
N GLY A 216 -9.20 -3.01 9.96
CA GLY A 216 -9.35 -4.44 9.91
C GLY A 216 -9.16 -4.99 8.50
N ARG A 217 -8.96 -6.30 8.46
CA ARG A 217 -8.91 -7.08 7.25
C ARG A 217 -9.63 -8.41 7.48
N THR A 218 -10.51 -8.76 6.55
CA THR A 218 -11.26 -10.02 6.54
C THR A 218 -10.89 -10.79 5.28
N LEU A 219 -10.65 -12.08 5.43
CA LEU A 219 -10.44 -13.03 4.35
C LEU A 219 -11.69 -13.88 4.20
N ILE A 220 -12.15 -14.07 2.98
CA ILE A 220 -13.40 -14.77 2.64
C ILE A 220 -13.07 -15.80 1.57
N GLY A 221 -13.34 -17.07 1.86
CA GLY A 221 -13.10 -18.19 0.93
C GLY A 221 -13.00 -19.51 1.67
N ASN A 222 -13.18 -20.61 0.96
CA ASN A 222 -13.06 -21.96 1.52
C ASN A 222 -11.58 -22.32 1.77
N GLU A 223 -10.70 -21.88 0.87
CA GLU A 223 -9.26 -22.03 0.97
C GLU A 223 -8.62 -20.67 0.79
N VAL A 224 -7.70 -20.32 1.69
CA VAL A 224 -6.95 -19.07 1.66
C VAL A 224 -5.48 -19.40 1.65
N ALA A 225 -4.73 -18.77 0.75
CA ALA A 225 -3.29 -18.96 0.68
C ALA A 225 -2.61 -18.46 1.96
N TYR A 226 -1.60 -19.22 2.42
CA TYR A 226 -0.85 -18.90 3.62
C TYR A 226 -0.21 -17.50 3.58
N SER A 227 0.28 -17.08 2.41
CA SER A 227 0.86 -15.76 2.15
C SER A 227 -0.08 -14.59 2.41
N TYR A 228 -1.40 -14.84 2.46
CA TYR A 228 -2.44 -13.83 2.73
C TYR A 228 -2.98 -13.84 4.16
N TYR A 229 -2.54 -14.74 5.02
CA TYR A 229 -3.00 -14.75 6.41
C TYR A 229 -2.65 -13.44 7.12
N ASN A 230 -3.50 -13.07 8.07
CA ASN A 230 -3.29 -11.90 8.89
C ASN A 230 -2.29 -12.25 10.01
N TYR A 231 -1.10 -11.70 9.90
CA TYR A 231 -0.11 -11.79 10.96
C TYR A 231 -0.27 -10.56 11.85
N ILE A 232 -0.52 -10.79 13.13
CA ILE A 232 -0.58 -9.76 14.17
C ILE A 232 0.68 -9.96 15.00
N GLY A 233 1.60 -9.02 14.88
CA GLY A 233 2.84 -8.95 15.63
C GLY A 233 2.80 -7.85 16.65
#